data_2b333faa608a3dc61884df4dc1710e8c
#
_entry.id   2b333faa608a3dc61884df4dc1710e8c
#
_cell.length_a   1.000
_cell.length_b   1.000
_cell.length_c   1.000
_cell.angle_alpha   90.00
_cell.angle_beta   90.00
_cell.angle_gamma   90.00
#
_symmetry.space_group_name_H-M   'P 1'
#
loop_
_entity.id
_entity.type
_entity.pdbx_description
1 polymer ?
#
loop_
_entity_poly.entity_id
_entity_poly.type
_entity_poly.pdbx_seq_one_letter_code
_entity_poly.pdbx_strand_id
1 'polypeptide(L)'
;MPIQSVLTPKMTSVEKIEKNYFVNRIPDKRQVFYRCLYRYQNPIRKDDPLNKGEKDPEIYAINIAKNKDTVATGYSNGEIHIYDKNQNVKLIQYTRETIIGLKIHHNNERVLTSISSTGDVVNTHVPSGKKLNEFKIDNLVPRTLDLSINDEQIAIGFAEGQIQIYNNITQTLEKVIKKGTSFATGHINQIHSVVFDKNKNNRLISGGRDSRVIIWDLRSLDCTGMVTASSILGDSVDIKGNYIVAGAYEQKDGILLYDDRKFTKPIKSFKTDSHIYTCKFNKRDNDYIFAAGGYKKNLMKVFDINKDDYIFGIDIMGSPCYALDFAMSGTVLAFGCADGALRIIDI
;
A
#
# COMPACT_ATOMS: atom_id res chain seq x y z
N MET A 1 -6.00 19.43 24.56
CA MET A 1 -6.46 20.49 23.65
C MET A 1 -6.30 19.95 22.23
N PRO A 2 -7.34 19.92 21.40
CA PRO A 2 -7.24 19.40 20.05
C PRO A 2 -6.46 20.39 19.19
N ILE A 3 -5.39 19.91 18.56
CA ILE A 3 -4.64 20.71 17.58
C ILE A 3 -5.43 20.68 16.27
N GLN A 4 -6.33 21.62 16.08
CA GLN A 4 -6.87 21.96 14.77
C GLN A 4 -5.96 23.02 14.15
N SER A 5 -5.02 22.59 13.31
CA SER A 5 -4.35 23.52 12.41
C SER A 5 -4.46 22.97 10.99
N VAL A 6 -5.46 23.45 10.27
CA VAL A 6 -5.43 23.42 8.81
C VAL A 6 -4.43 24.50 8.39
N LEU A 7 -3.17 24.15 8.34
CA LEU A 7 -2.16 24.99 7.72
C LEU A 7 -2.28 24.77 6.20
N THR A 8 -2.74 25.77 5.48
CA THR A 8 -2.53 25.88 4.04
C THR A 8 -1.22 26.66 3.84
N PRO A 9 -0.08 26.01 3.69
CA PRO A 9 1.13 26.71 3.30
C PRO A 9 1.01 27.09 1.81
N LYS A 10 1.23 28.35 1.48
CA LYS A 10 1.57 28.74 0.11
C LYS A 10 2.91 28.05 -0.22
N MET A 11 2.85 26.99 -1.02
CA MET A 11 4.07 26.36 -1.53
C MET A 11 4.75 27.29 -2.54
N THR A 12 5.84 27.90 -2.12
CA THR A 12 6.80 28.51 -3.01
C THR A 12 7.85 27.45 -3.34
N SER A 13 7.84 26.97 -4.58
CA SER A 13 8.80 26.08 -5.23
C SER A 13 8.73 24.57 -4.93
N VAL A 14 8.15 23.85 -5.88
CA VAL A 14 8.45 22.44 -6.09
C VAL A 14 9.71 22.36 -6.96
N GLU A 15 10.83 21.97 -6.41
CA GLU A 15 12.02 21.71 -7.23
C GLU A 15 11.78 20.45 -8.07
N LYS A 16 11.69 20.65 -9.38
CA LYS A 16 11.66 19.58 -10.38
C LYS A 16 13.08 18.99 -10.47
N ILE A 17 13.31 17.90 -9.75
CA ILE A 17 14.60 17.21 -9.82
C ILE A 17 14.53 16.19 -10.96
N GLU A 18 14.99 16.59 -12.14
CA GLU A 18 15.31 15.65 -13.21
C GLU A 18 16.65 14.99 -12.88
N LYS A 19 16.61 13.85 -12.17
CA LYS A 19 17.77 12.96 -12.07
C LYS A 19 17.55 11.80 -13.03
N ASN A 20 18.44 11.66 -14.00
CA ASN A 20 18.52 10.47 -14.86
C ASN A 20 18.93 9.28 -13.98
N TYR A 21 17.99 8.43 -13.62
CA TYR A 21 18.29 7.13 -13.00
C TYR A 21 18.60 6.12 -14.10
N PHE A 22 19.65 5.33 -13.89
CA PHE A 22 19.99 4.24 -14.80
C PHE A 22 18.88 3.20 -14.80
N VAL A 23 18.34 2.96 -15.99
CA VAL A 23 17.35 1.93 -16.25
C VAL A 23 18.06 0.76 -16.85
N ASN A 24 18.16 -0.33 -16.09
CA ASN A 24 18.56 -1.60 -16.68
C ASN A 24 17.41 -2.12 -17.53
N ARG A 25 17.57 -2.05 -18.85
CA ARG A 25 16.62 -2.58 -19.84
C ARG A 25 16.94 -4.03 -20.15
N ILE A 26 15.89 -4.86 -20.16
CA ILE A 26 15.85 -6.01 -21.05
C ILE A 26 15.48 -5.49 -22.44
N PRO A 27 16.05 -6.06 -23.52
CA PRO A 27 15.98 -5.47 -24.85
C PRO A 27 14.62 -5.68 -25.53
N ASP A 28 13.58 -5.04 -25.06
CA ASP A 28 12.36 -4.83 -25.81
C ASP A 28 12.07 -3.33 -25.92
N LYS A 29 12.03 -2.83 -27.15
CA LYS A 29 12.26 -1.47 -27.64
C LYS A 29 11.28 -0.38 -27.19
N ARG A 30 10.73 -0.39 -25.99
CA ARG A 30 9.88 0.70 -25.47
C ARG A 30 10.74 1.69 -24.71
N GLN A 31 10.83 2.93 -25.21
CA GLN A 31 11.40 4.04 -24.47
C GLN A 31 10.40 4.39 -23.34
N VAL A 32 10.75 4.07 -22.10
CA VAL A 32 10.00 4.51 -20.94
C VAL A 32 10.61 5.83 -20.50
N PHE A 33 9.84 6.91 -20.59
CA PHE A 33 10.21 8.20 -20.07
C PHE A 33 9.89 8.27 -18.59
N TYR A 34 10.91 8.55 -17.77
CA TYR A 34 10.72 8.84 -16.37
C TYR A 34 10.33 10.29 -16.19
N ARG A 35 9.24 10.49 -15.43
CA ARG A 35 9.05 11.74 -14.72
C ARG A 35 9.14 11.42 -13.24
N CYS A 36 10.34 11.59 -12.65
CA CYS A 36 10.44 11.68 -11.19
C CYS A 36 9.81 13.00 -10.79
N LEU A 37 8.60 12.94 -10.23
CA LEU A 37 7.78 14.14 -10.17
C LEU A 37 7.85 14.85 -8.83
N TYR A 38 8.12 14.17 -7.72
CA TYR A 38 8.01 14.86 -6.44
C TYR A 38 8.96 14.28 -5.40
N ARG A 39 9.93 15.06 -5.00
CA ARG A 39 10.61 14.89 -3.73
C ARG A 39 9.99 15.88 -2.76
N TYR A 40 9.38 15.38 -1.71
CA TYR A 40 8.93 16.24 -0.63
C TYR A 40 10.17 16.91 -0.01
N GLN A 41 10.20 18.22 -0.05
CA GLN A 41 11.08 19.01 0.80
C GLN A 41 10.15 19.73 1.76
N ASN A 42 10.23 19.39 3.04
CA ASN A 42 9.49 20.13 4.05
C ASN A 42 10.02 21.58 4.09
N PRO A 43 9.29 22.56 3.58
CA PRO A 43 9.78 23.96 3.56
C PRO A 43 9.95 24.52 4.97
N ILE A 44 9.22 23.99 5.95
CA ILE A 44 9.29 24.40 7.37
C ILE A 44 10.56 23.87 8.04
N ARG A 45 11.13 22.76 7.58
CA ARG A 45 12.30 22.15 8.21
C ARG A 45 13.65 22.67 7.70
N LYS A 46 13.74 23.24 6.51
CA LYS A 46 14.99 23.74 5.97
C LYS A 46 15.55 24.94 6.75
N ASP A 47 14.68 25.75 7.32
CA ASP A 47 15.06 27.00 7.98
C ASP A 47 15.01 26.94 9.52
N ASP A 48 14.59 25.81 10.11
CA ASP A 48 14.56 25.64 11.56
C ASP A 48 15.90 25.09 12.08
N PRO A 49 16.67 25.93 12.83
CA PRO A 49 17.97 25.52 13.38
C PRO A 49 17.87 24.34 14.37
N LEU A 50 16.70 24.05 14.92
CA LEU A 50 16.46 22.94 15.86
C LEU A 50 16.30 21.58 15.16
N ASN A 51 16.04 21.58 13.85
CA ASN A 51 15.79 20.36 13.06
C ASN A 51 17.01 19.91 12.22
N LYS A 52 18.21 20.41 12.52
CA LYS A 52 19.44 19.95 11.88
C LYS A 52 19.74 18.49 12.27
N GLY A 53 19.36 17.56 11.37
CA GLY A 53 19.66 16.13 11.54
C GLY A 53 18.44 15.20 11.61
N GLU A 54 17.22 15.72 11.62
CA GLU A 54 16.05 14.86 11.50
C GLU A 54 15.91 14.29 10.07
N LYS A 55 15.73 12.96 10.00
CA LYS A 55 15.48 12.25 8.76
C LYS A 55 14.12 12.68 8.18
N ASP A 56 14.04 12.82 6.86
CA ASP A 56 12.77 13.04 6.17
C ASP A 56 11.78 11.93 6.52
N PRO A 57 10.49 12.23 6.71
CA PRO A 57 9.51 11.23 7.04
C PRO A 57 9.32 10.23 5.90
N GLU A 58 9.30 8.95 6.23
CA GLU A 58 9.18 7.84 5.28
C GLU A 58 7.73 7.69 4.79
N ILE A 59 7.52 7.26 3.53
CA ILE A 59 6.20 6.97 2.98
C ILE A 59 5.87 5.49 3.22
N TYR A 60 4.83 5.21 4.02
CA TYR A 60 4.38 3.86 4.33
C TYR A 60 3.10 3.43 3.59
N ALA A 61 2.33 4.38 3.10
CA ALA A 61 1.08 4.09 2.41
C ALA A 61 0.89 4.99 1.19
N ILE A 62 0.40 4.42 0.09
CA ILE A 62 0.05 5.13 -1.15
C ILE A 62 -1.27 4.58 -1.67
N ASN A 63 -2.11 5.48 -2.18
CA ASN A 63 -3.26 5.08 -2.98
C ASN A 63 -3.55 6.10 -4.07
N ILE A 64 -3.89 5.62 -5.26
CA ILE A 64 -4.25 6.43 -6.42
C ILE A 64 -5.74 6.32 -6.65
N ALA A 65 -6.43 7.46 -6.78
CA ALA A 65 -7.84 7.53 -7.12
C ALA A 65 -8.12 6.93 -8.52
N LYS A 66 -9.35 6.49 -8.72
CA LYS A 66 -9.79 5.86 -9.98
C LYS A 66 -9.67 6.80 -11.18
N ASN A 67 -9.95 8.09 -10.98
CA ASN A 67 -9.89 9.15 -12.00
C ASN A 67 -8.45 9.58 -12.38
N LYS A 68 -7.40 9.04 -11.74
CA LYS A 68 -5.97 9.36 -11.91
C LYS A 68 -5.54 10.76 -11.47
N ASP A 69 -6.46 11.59 -11.02
CA ASP A 69 -6.17 12.99 -10.73
C ASP A 69 -5.67 13.22 -9.30
N THR A 70 -5.78 12.21 -8.45
CA THR A 70 -5.45 12.33 -7.03
C THR A 70 -4.59 11.16 -6.57
N VAL A 71 -3.44 11.48 -5.97
CA VAL A 71 -2.57 10.53 -5.27
C VAL A 71 -2.51 10.91 -3.81
N ALA A 72 -2.79 9.97 -2.92
CA ALA A 72 -2.65 10.17 -1.48
C ALA A 72 -1.46 9.37 -0.94
N THR A 73 -0.68 9.97 -0.05
CA THR A 73 0.48 9.34 0.62
C THR A 73 0.39 9.53 2.12
N GLY A 74 0.73 8.49 2.87
CA GLY A 74 0.79 8.50 4.33
C GLY A 74 2.23 8.35 4.82
N TYR A 75 2.61 9.20 5.77
CA TYR A 75 3.97 9.33 6.25
C TYR A 75 4.17 8.81 7.68
N SER A 76 5.44 8.55 8.02
CA SER A 76 5.85 8.07 9.35
C SER A 76 5.61 9.07 10.48
N ASN A 77 5.47 10.35 10.19
CA ASN A 77 5.20 11.43 11.13
C ASN A 77 3.71 11.78 11.27
N GLY A 78 2.81 10.97 10.67
CA GLY A 78 1.36 11.17 10.72
C GLY A 78 0.81 12.15 9.70
N GLU A 79 1.65 12.68 8.81
CA GLU A 79 1.20 13.52 7.71
C GLU A 79 0.55 12.67 6.61
N ILE A 80 -0.48 13.22 6.00
CA ILE A 80 -1.11 12.72 4.78
C ILE A 80 -1.00 13.83 3.74
N HIS A 81 -0.36 13.52 2.60
CA HIS A 81 -0.29 14.45 1.49
C HIS A 81 -1.22 13.98 0.37
N ILE A 82 -1.97 14.90 -0.17
CA ILE A 82 -2.88 14.69 -1.30
C ILE A 82 -2.39 15.54 -2.46
N TYR A 83 -2.01 14.88 -3.54
CA TYR A 83 -1.51 15.50 -4.77
C TYR A 83 -2.62 15.48 -5.81
N ASP A 84 -2.91 16.63 -6.42
CA ASP A 84 -3.83 16.74 -7.54
C ASP A 84 -3.09 16.72 -8.90
N LYS A 85 -3.85 16.71 -10.00
CA LYS A 85 -3.31 16.75 -11.37
C LYS A 85 -2.49 18.01 -11.68
N ASN A 86 -2.76 19.10 -10.98
CA ASN A 86 -2.06 20.38 -11.16
C ASN A 86 -0.82 20.46 -10.28
N GLN A 87 -0.45 19.36 -9.62
CA GLN A 87 0.71 19.29 -8.73
C GLN A 87 0.54 20.11 -7.43
N ASN A 88 -0.68 20.52 -7.10
CA ASN A 88 -0.93 21.10 -5.80
C ASN A 88 -0.90 19.99 -4.74
N VAL A 89 -0.31 20.30 -3.60
CA VAL A 89 -0.22 19.38 -2.48
C VAL A 89 -1.06 19.93 -1.34
N LYS A 90 -1.97 19.09 -0.84
CA LYS A 90 -2.69 19.36 0.40
C LYS A 90 -2.09 18.51 1.50
N LEU A 91 -1.68 19.17 2.58
CA LEU A 91 -1.19 18.51 3.78
C LEU A 91 -2.32 18.40 4.80
N ILE A 92 -2.48 17.22 5.38
CA ILE A 92 -3.43 16.89 6.43
C ILE A 92 -2.67 16.16 7.53
N GLN A 93 -2.91 16.54 8.78
CA GLN A 93 -2.32 15.85 9.92
C GLN A 93 -3.31 15.79 11.08
N TYR A 94 -3.70 14.58 11.48
CA TYR A 94 -4.58 14.35 12.62
C TYR A 94 -3.86 13.73 13.81
N THR A 95 -2.71 13.12 13.56
CA THR A 95 -1.88 12.44 14.54
C THR A 95 -0.40 12.72 14.24
N ARG A 96 0.49 12.38 15.14
CA ARG A 96 1.94 12.35 14.90
C ARG A 96 2.45 10.93 14.70
N GLU A 97 1.55 9.97 14.76
CA GLU A 97 1.85 8.55 14.62
C GLU A 97 1.84 8.13 13.15
N THR A 98 2.63 7.15 12.80
CA THR A 98 2.76 6.65 11.43
C THR A 98 1.41 6.32 10.81
N ILE A 99 1.13 6.84 9.63
CA ILE A 99 0.00 6.42 8.79
C ILE A 99 0.40 5.12 8.08
N ILE A 100 -0.14 4.01 8.56
CA ILE A 100 0.22 2.68 8.07
C ILE A 100 -0.63 2.19 6.90
N GLY A 101 -1.78 2.82 6.68
CA GLY A 101 -2.68 2.48 5.58
C GLY A 101 -3.57 3.65 5.23
N LEU A 102 -3.88 3.79 3.96
CA LEU A 102 -4.87 4.75 3.46
C LEU A 102 -5.49 4.25 2.17
N LYS A 103 -6.77 4.58 1.97
CA LYS A 103 -7.53 4.23 0.77
C LYS A 103 -8.48 5.37 0.41
N ILE A 104 -8.41 5.82 -0.84
CA ILE A 104 -9.43 6.68 -1.45
C ILE A 104 -10.62 5.80 -1.80
N HIS A 105 -11.84 6.23 -1.49
CA HIS A 105 -13.03 5.46 -1.74
C HIS A 105 -13.23 5.21 -3.24
N HIS A 106 -13.74 4.02 -3.59
CA HIS A 106 -13.95 3.60 -4.98
C HIS A 106 -15.13 4.32 -5.64
N ASN A 107 -16.21 4.53 -4.87
CA ASN A 107 -17.46 5.15 -5.34
C ASN A 107 -17.52 6.65 -5.03
N ASN A 108 -16.75 7.12 -4.06
CA ASN A 108 -16.70 8.52 -3.68
C ASN A 108 -15.24 8.99 -3.47
N GLU A 109 -14.55 9.30 -4.54
CA GLU A 109 -13.14 9.74 -4.52
C GLU A 109 -12.90 11.04 -3.73
N ARG A 110 -13.97 11.66 -3.21
CA ARG A 110 -13.86 12.80 -2.30
C ARG A 110 -13.64 12.38 -0.85
N VAL A 111 -13.63 11.09 -0.56
CA VAL A 111 -13.39 10.55 0.78
C VAL A 111 -12.13 9.69 0.77
N LEU A 112 -11.31 9.89 1.79
CA LEU A 112 -10.11 9.10 2.08
C LEU A 112 -10.25 8.51 3.47
N THR A 113 -10.12 7.21 3.60
CA THR A 113 -9.97 6.51 4.88
C THR A 113 -8.48 6.31 5.16
N SER A 114 -8.02 6.67 6.34
CA SER A 114 -6.64 6.45 6.81
C SER A 114 -6.63 5.81 8.19
N ILE A 115 -5.56 5.06 8.48
CA ILE A 115 -5.33 4.47 9.80
C ILE A 115 -3.92 4.76 10.29
N SER A 116 -3.81 5.15 11.56
CA SER A 116 -2.52 5.33 12.25
C SER A 116 -2.02 4.04 12.89
N SER A 117 -0.74 3.98 13.21
CA SER A 117 -0.12 2.85 13.95
C SER A 117 -0.68 2.67 15.36
N THR A 118 -1.36 3.67 15.90
CA THR A 118 -2.02 3.66 17.22
C THR A 118 -3.52 3.40 17.17
N GLY A 119 -4.06 3.10 15.98
CA GLY A 119 -5.46 2.68 15.82
C GLY A 119 -6.47 3.81 15.57
N ASP A 120 -6.00 5.03 15.27
CA ASP A 120 -6.92 6.11 14.86
C ASP A 120 -7.34 5.89 13.42
N VAL A 121 -8.62 5.62 13.18
CA VAL A 121 -9.22 5.49 11.85
C VAL A 121 -10.00 6.76 11.55
N VAL A 122 -9.64 7.43 10.45
CA VAL A 122 -10.19 8.74 10.10
C VAL A 122 -10.66 8.77 8.67
N ASN A 123 -11.91 9.17 8.46
CA ASN A 123 -12.43 9.51 7.15
C ASN A 123 -12.30 11.02 6.90
N THR A 124 -11.66 11.38 5.80
CA THR A 124 -11.31 12.74 5.44
C THR A 124 -11.96 13.15 4.14
N HIS A 125 -12.53 14.34 4.08
CA HIS A 125 -13.00 14.94 2.82
C HIS A 125 -11.80 15.48 2.03
N VAL A 126 -11.42 14.78 0.97
CA VAL A 126 -10.24 15.06 0.13
C VAL A 126 -10.18 16.53 -0.35
N PRO A 127 -11.25 17.12 -0.94
CA PRO A 127 -11.18 18.49 -1.43
C PRO A 127 -10.95 19.55 -0.35
N SER A 128 -11.53 19.38 0.85
CA SER A 128 -11.38 20.38 1.93
C SER A 128 -10.29 20.05 2.95
N GLY A 129 -9.85 18.78 3.01
CA GLY A 129 -8.96 18.27 4.06
C GLY A 129 -9.63 18.16 5.43
N LYS A 130 -10.96 18.33 5.52
CA LYS A 130 -11.68 18.24 6.79
C LYS A 130 -11.94 16.78 7.17
N LYS A 131 -11.80 16.50 8.45
CA LYS A 131 -12.25 15.24 9.04
C LYS A 131 -13.77 15.14 8.95
N LEU A 132 -14.28 14.04 8.43
CA LEU A 132 -15.70 13.73 8.35
C LEU A 132 -16.15 12.99 9.62
N ASN A 133 -15.45 11.92 9.93
CA ASN A 133 -15.69 11.09 11.11
C ASN A 133 -14.39 10.37 11.51
N GLU A 134 -14.38 9.82 12.72
CA GLU A 134 -13.25 9.04 13.25
C GLU A 134 -13.70 8.07 14.31
N PHE A 135 -12.95 6.97 14.46
CA PHE A 135 -13.04 6.10 15.60
C PHE A 135 -11.65 5.59 16.01
N LYS A 136 -11.55 5.12 17.24
CA LYS A 136 -10.31 4.60 17.82
C LYS A 136 -10.43 3.11 18.04
N ILE A 137 -9.39 2.38 17.69
CA ILE A 137 -9.25 0.96 18.02
C ILE A 137 -8.29 0.87 19.19
N ASP A 138 -8.80 0.37 20.31
CA ASP A 138 -8.00 0.23 21.53
C ASP A 138 -7.47 -1.20 21.68
N ASN A 139 -6.35 -1.34 22.37
CA ASN A 139 -5.73 -2.62 22.78
C ASN A 139 -5.27 -3.54 21.62
N LEU A 140 -5.21 -3.04 20.40
CA LEU A 140 -4.70 -3.75 19.23
C LEU A 140 -3.79 -2.85 18.41
N VAL A 141 -2.77 -3.46 17.79
CA VAL A 141 -1.81 -2.75 16.95
C VAL A 141 -2.12 -3.01 15.47
N PRO A 142 -2.76 -2.07 14.75
CA PRO A 142 -3.06 -2.26 13.35
C PRO A 142 -1.78 -2.28 12.50
N ARG A 143 -1.81 -3.02 11.41
CA ARG A 143 -0.69 -3.17 10.47
C ARG A 143 -1.06 -2.89 9.02
N THR A 144 -2.31 -3.06 8.66
CA THR A 144 -2.79 -2.93 7.29
C THR A 144 -4.27 -2.62 7.25
N LEU A 145 -4.72 -2.00 6.16
CA LEU A 145 -6.10 -1.63 5.92
C LEU A 145 -6.46 -1.84 4.46
N ASP A 146 -7.66 -2.35 4.20
CA ASP A 146 -8.26 -2.30 2.86
C ASP A 146 -9.75 -1.96 2.93
N LEU A 147 -10.30 -1.41 1.83
CA LEU A 147 -11.71 -1.08 1.67
C LEU A 147 -12.39 -2.06 0.71
N SER A 148 -13.61 -2.47 1.05
CA SER A 148 -14.47 -3.19 0.12
C SER A 148 -14.79 -2.35 -1.12
N ILE A 149 -15.12 -3.00 -2.23
CA ILE A 149 -15.37 -2.32 -3.52
C ILE A 149 -16.57 -1.36 -3.47
N ASN A 150 -17.52 -1.59 -2.56
CA ASN A 150 -18.67 -0.72 -2.32
C ASN A 150 -18.42 0.37 -1.27
N ASP A 151 -17.20 0.44 -0.70
CA ASP A 151 -16.78 1.36 0.35
C ASP A 151 -17.53 1.20 1.70
N GLU A 152 -18.31 0.14 1.87
CA GLU A 152 -19.12 -0.08 3.08
C GLU A 152 -18.33 -0.73 4.22
N GLN A 153 -17.30 -1.50 3.90
CA GLN A 153 -16.52 -2.23 4.89
C GLN A 153 -15.04 -1.86 4.86
N ILE A 154 -14.47 -1.79 6.06
CA ILE A 154 -13.02 -1.62 6.28
C ILE A 154 -12.50 -2.92 6.89
N ALA A 155 -11.56 -3.58 6.24
CA ALA A 155 -10.81 -4.69 6.82
C ALA A 155 -9.49 -4.18 7.40
N ILE A 156 -9.19 -4.56 8.64
CA ILE A 156 -7.96 -4.18 9.33
C ILE A 156 -7.29 -5.44 9.86
N GLY A 157 -6.03 -5.62 9.50
CA GLY A 157 -5.17 -6.70 10.01
C GLY A 157 -4.27 -6.20 11.15
N PHE A 158 -4.12 -7.03 12.19
CA PHE A 158 -3.46 -6.65 13.43
C PHE A 158 -2.19 -7.45 13.72
N ALA A 159 -1.32 -6.86 14.56
CA ALA A 159 -0.12 -7.53 15.05
C ALA A 159 -0.43 -8.77 15.90
N GLU A 160 -1.61 -8.83 16.50
CA GLU A 160 -2.09 -9.94 17.32
C GLU A 160 -2.52 -11.15 16.50
N GLY A 161 -2.56 -11.05 15.15
CA GLY A 161 -2.92 -12.13 14.25
C GLY A 161 -4.43 -12.29 14.02
N GLN A 162 -5.22 -11.28 14.33
CA GLN A 162 -6.65 -11.21 14.03
C GLN A 162 -6.94 -10.19 12.92
N ILE A 163 -8.11 -10.34 12.28
CA ILE A 163 -8.66 -9.37 11.33
C ILE A 163 -10.00 -8.90 11.87
N GLN A 164 -10.23 -7.59 11.82
CA GLN A 164 -11.52 -7.00 12.16
C GLN A 164 -12.12 -6.30 10.95
N ILE A 165 -13.43 -6.47 10.77
CA ILE A 165 -14.21 -5.82 9.71
C ILE A 165 -15.13 -4.81 10.38
N TYR A 166 -15.00 -3.58 10.00
CA TYR A 166 -15.82 -2.46 10.46
C TYR A 166 -16.74 -1.98 9.36
N ASN A 167 -17.94 -1.54 9.75
CA ASN A 167 -18.79 -0.77 8.87
C ASN A 167 -18.21 0.64 8.73
N ASN A 168 -17.95 1.07 7.51
CA ASN A 168 -17.32 2.36 7.25
C ASN A 168 -18.26 3.56 7.47
N ILE A 169 -19.58 3.34 7.39
CA ILE A 169 -20.59 4.39 7.55
C ILE A 169 -20.89 4.60 9.04
N THR A 170 -21.23 3.50 9.73
CA THR A 170 -21.60 3.54 11.15
C THR A 170 -20.40 3.49 12.10
N GLN A 171 -19.21 3.14 11.58
CA GLN A 171 -17.96 2.99 12.34
C GLN A 171 -18.02 1.92 13.44
N THR A 172 -18.91 0.95 13.28
CA THR A 172 -19.11 -0.15 14.22
C THR A 172 -18.38 -1.40 13.77
N LEU A 173 -17.86 -2.16 14.73
CA LEU A 173 -17.28 -3.47 14.48
C LEU A 173 -18.38 -4.46 14.07
N GLU A 174 -18.24 -5.05 12.87
CA GLU A 174 -19.20 -6.03 12.35
C GLU A 174 -18.74 -7.47 12.56
N LYS A 175 -17.46 -7.75 12.29
CA LYS A 175 -16.93 -9.12 12.26
C LYS A 175 -15.52 -9.17 12.82
N VAL A 176 -15.19 -10.30 13.45
CA VAL A 176 -13.83 -10.60 13.95
C VAL A 176 -13.41 -11.99 13.47
N ILE A 177 -12.36 -12.05 12.67
CA ILE A 177 -11.63 -13.27 12.37
C ILE A 177 -10.53 -13.37 13.42
N LYS A 178 -10.70 -14.31 14.35
CA LYS A 178 -9.80 -14.46 15.49
C LYS A 178 -8.45 -15.02 15.09
N LYS A 179 -7.44 -14.76 15.92
CA LYS A 179 -6.14 -15.42 15.83
C LYS A 179 -6.30 -16.94 15.83
N GLY A 180 -5.58 -17.62 14.96
CA GLY A 180 -5.54 -19.09 14.94
C GLY A 180 -4.86 -19.65 16.18
N THR A 181 -5.40 -20.73 16.71
CA THR A 181 -4.79 -21.51 17.82
C THR A 181 -3.85 -22.60 17.31
N SER A 182 -3.97 -22.95 16.03
CA SER A 182 -3.14 -23.95 15.33
C SER A 182 -2.85 -23.51 13.90
N PHE A 183 -2.01 -24.26 13.22
CA PHE A 183 -1.69 -24.04 11.81
C PHE A 183 -2.91 -24.18 10.88
N ALA A 184 -3.98 -24.82 11.29
CA ALA A 184 -5.16 -25.05 10.46
C ALA A 184 -6.24 -23.96 10.59
N THR A 185 -6.17 -23.08 11.60
CA THR A 185 -7.31 -22.22 11.99
C THR A 185 -7.16 -20.74 11.68
N GLY A 186 -6.01 -20.32 11.15
CA GLY A 186 -5.79 -18.91 10.81
C GLY A 186 -4.37 -18.41 11.06
N HIS A 187 -4.19 -17.09 11.05
CA HIS A 187 -2.91 -16.49 11.38
C HIS A 187 -2.56 -16.66 12.85
N ILE A 188 -1.29 -16.98 13.12
CA ILE A 188 -0.74 -17.13 14.48
C ILE A 188 0.23 -16.00 14.85
N ASN A 189 0.57 -15.15 13.90
CA ASN A 189 1.47 -14.01 14.05
C ASN A 189 0.90 -12.77 13.31
N GLN A 190 1.63 -11.68 13.29
CA GLN A 190 1.25 -10.40 12.71
C GLN A 190 0.75 -10.54 11.26
N ILE A 191 -0.36 -9.86 10.97
CA ILE A 191 -0.93 -9.75 9.63
C ILE A 191 -0.46 -8.42 9.03
N HIS A 192 0.24 -8.47 7.92
CA HIS A 192 0.82 -7.30 7.29
C HIS A 192 0.12 -6.88 6.00
N SER A 193 -0.71 -7.73 5.43
CA SER A 193 -1.49 -7.43 4.24
C SER A 193 -2.90 -8.01 4.36
N VAL A 194 -3.90 -7.22 4.01
CA VAL A 194 -5.28 -7.64 3.82
C VAL A 194 -5.81 -7.02 2.55
N VAL A 195 -6.56 -7.79 1.75
CA VAL A 195 -7.12 -7.35 0.47
C VAL A 195 -8.50 -7.95 0.28
N PHE A 196 -9.51 -7.11 0.03
CA PHE A 196 -10.81 -7.58 -0.45
C PHE A 196 -10.71 -8.06 -1.91
N ASP A 197 -11.34 -9.19 -2.19
CA ASP A 197 -11.51 -9.61 -3.58
C ASP A 197 -12.57 -8.75 -4.26
N LYS A 198 -12.16 -7.97 -5.26
CA LYS A 198 -13.05 -7.07 -5.99
C LYS A 198 -14.06 -7.80 -6.88
N ASN A 199 -13.78 -9.07 -7.22
CA ASN A 199 -14.61 -9.88 -8.12
C ASN A 199 -15.52 -10.88 -7.39
N LYS A 200 -15.19 -11.22 -6.15
CA LYS A 200 -15.92 -12.20 -5.34
C LYS A 200 -16.34 -11.55 -4.02
N ASN A 201 -17.61 -11.18 -3.92
CA ASN A 201 -18.16 -10.63 -2.70
C ASN A 201 -17.92 -11.56 -1.49
N ASN A 202 -17.77 -10.99 -0.33
CA ASN A 202 -17.53 -11.72 0.93
C ASN A 202 -16.23 -12.55 0.95
N ARG A 203 -15.24 -12.19 0.15
CA ARG A 203 -13.94 -12.85 0.14
C ARG A 203 -12.84 -11.85 0.48
N LEU A 204 -11.96 -12.28 1.39
CA LEU A 204 -10.78 -11.54 1.81
C LEU A 204 -9.55 -12.41 1.68
N ILE A 205 -8.42 -11.83 1.33
CA ILE A 205 -7.12 -12.48 1.33
C ILE A 205 -6.24 -11.77 2.36
N SER A 206 -5.46 -12.52 3.10
CA SER A 206 -4.50 -11.96 4.05
C SER A 206 -3.14 -12.63 3.96
N GLY A 207 -2.10 -11.86 4.30
CA GLY A 207 -0.73 -12.33 4.39
C GLY A 207 -0.09 -11.91 5.72
N GLY A 208 0.67 -12.81 6.34
CA GLY A 208 1.21 -12.58 7.67
C GLY A 208 2.68 -13.00 7.82
N ARG A 209 3.26 -12.54 8.93
CA ARG A 209 4.63 -12.88 9.34
C ARG A 209 4.80 -14.37 9.68
N ASP A 210 3.70 -15.09 9.87
CA ASP A 210 3.65 -16.54 10.07
C ASP A 210 3.87 -17.35 8.78
N SER A 211 4.28 -16.69 7.70
CA SER A 211 4.53 -17.31 6.40
C SER A 211 3.28 -17.91 5.77
N ARG A 212 2.11 -17.29 5.98
CA ARG A 212 0.85 -17.77 5.41
C ARG A 212 0.20 -16.72 4.53
N VAL A 213 -0.39 -17.21 3.45
CA VAL A 213 -1.42 -16.50 2.69
C VAL A 213 -2.72 -17.26 2.84
N ILE A 214 -3.77 -16.59 3.31
CA ILE A 214 -5.05 -17.21 3.67
C ILE A 214 -6.17 -16.54 2.90
N ILE A 215 -7.11 -17.35 2.41
CA ILE A 215 -8.36 -16.91 1.78
C ILE A 215 -9.50 -17.16 2.79
N TRP A 216 -10.30 -16.13 3.02
CA TRP A 216 -11.40 -16.12 3.98
C TRP A 216 -12.75 -15.97 3.28
N ASP A 217 -13.77 -16.68 3.75
CA ASP A 217 -15.17 -16.37 3.47
C ASP A 217 -15.72 -15.50 4.62
N LEU A 218 -16.10 -14.27 4.33
CA LEU A 218 -16.59 -13.31 5.34
C LEU A 218 -18.04 -13.56 5.79
N ARG A 219 -18.74 -14.55 5.23
CA ARG A 219 -20.07 -14.97 5.69
C ARG A 219 -19.94 -15.94 6.87
N SER A 220 -19.09 -16.94 6.74
CA SER A 220 -18.82 -17.92 7.78
C SER A 220 -17.66 -17.55 8.70
N LEU A 221 -16.80 -16.61 8.27
CA LEU A 221 -15.53 -16.23 8.91
C LEU A 221 -14.49 -17.35 8.93
N ASP A 222 -14.64 -18.32 8.01
CA ASP A 222 -13.77 -19.47 7.92
C ASP A 222 -12.65 -19.29 6.89
N CYS A 223 -11.54 -19.99 7.14
CA CYS A 223 -10.47 -20.18 6.17
C CYS A 223 -10.95 -21.15 5.09
N THR A 224 -11.05 -20.67 3.84
CA THR A 224 -11.42 -21.50 2.68
C THR A 224 -10.24 -21.96 1.87
N GLY A 225 -9.07 -21.39 2.07
CA GLY A 225 -7.82 -21.77 1.45
C GLY A 225 -6.63 -21.20 2.19
N MET A 226 -5.56 -21.98 2.29
CA MET A 226 -4.33 -21.56 2.95
C MET A 226 -3.11 -22.18 2.25
N VAL A 227 -2.09 -21.38 2.08
CA VAL A 227 -0.77 -21.83 1.63
C VAL A 227 0.31 -21.33 2.57
N THR A 228 1.36 -22.15 2.71
CA THR A 228 2.61 -21.70 3.31
C THR A 228 3.41 -21.00 2.22
N ALA A 229 3.71 -19.73 2.46
CA ALA A 229 4.56 -18.88 1.63
C ALA A 229 5.85 -18.58 2.39
N SER A 230 6.56 -17.52 2.01
CA SER A 230 7.55 -16.89 2.87
C SER A 230 6.89 -15.87 3.79
N SER A 231 7.60 -15.42 4.81
CA SER A 231 7.14 -14.36 5.71
C SER A 231 6.72 -13.12 4.92
N ILE A 232 5.53 -12.61 5.19
CA ILE A 232 4.98 -11.40 4.59
C ILE A 232 5.21 -10.24 5.56
N LEU A 233 5.93 -9.21 5.08
CA LEU A 233 6.19 -7.99 5.82
C LEU A 233 5.83 -6.78 4.95
N GLY A 234 4.77 -6.10 5.31
CA GLY A 234 4.23 -4.98 4.56
C GLY A 234 3.06 -5.37 3.64
N ASP A 235 2.54 -4.43 2.90
CA ASP A 235 1.36 -4.60 2.03
C ASP A 235 1.76 -5.28 0.70
N SER A 236 2.17 -6.55 0.79
CA SER A 236 2.76 -7.32 -0.32
C SER A 236 1.93 -8.52 -0.78
N VAL A 237 0.63 -8.54 -0.48
CA VAL A 237 -0.33 -9.48 -1.07
C VAL A 237 -1.34 -8.70 -1.90
N ASP A 238 -1.67 -9.20 -3.08
CA ASP A 238 -2.74 -8.65 -3.90
C ASP A 238 -3.40 -9.73 -4.75
N ILE A 239 -4.64 -9.47 -5.20
CA ILE A 239 -5.44 -10.40 -6.01
C ILE A 239 -5.99 -9.71 -7.24
N LYS A 240 -5.93 -10.44 -8.37
CA LYS A 240 -6.58 -10.04 -9.62
C LYS A 240 -7.10 -11.25 -10.38
N GLY A 241 -8.42 -11.27 -10.62
CA GLY A 241 -9.07 -12.45 -11.20
C GLY A 241 -8.90 -13.68 -10.32
N ASN A 242 -8.23 -14.70 -10.86
CA ASN A 242 -7.90 -15.91 -10.10
C ASN A 242 -6.45 -15.94 -9.61
N TYR A 243 -5.67 -14.88 -9.84
CA TYR A 243 -4.27 -14.84 -9.49
C TYR A 243 -4.04 -14.06 -8.20
N ILE A 244 -3.25 -14.64 -7.30
CA ILE A 244 -2.79 -13.99 -6.06
C ILE A 244 -1.28 -13.88 -6.14
N VAL A 245 -0.74 -12.67 -5.94
CA VAL A 245 0.69 -12.44 -5.75
C VAL A 245 1.00 -12.26 -4.28
N ALA A 246 2.14 -12.79 -3.84
CA ALA A 246 2.65 -12.62 -2.48
C ALA A 246 4.14 -12.33 -2.53
N GLY A 247 4.54 -11.14 -2.09
CA GLY A 247 5.93 -10.75 -1.98
C GLY A 247 6.57 -11.34 -0.73
N ALA A 248 7.66 -12.07 -0.89
CA ALA A 248 8.38 -12.71 0.19
C ALA A 248 9.37 -11.74 0.84
N TYR A 249 9.43 -11.74 2.16
CA TYR A 249 10.51 -11.07 2.87
C TYR A 249 11.85 -11.79 2.71
N GLU A 250 11.83 -13.12 2.63
CA GLU A 250 13.02 -13.91 2.42
C GLU A 250 13.45 -13.90 0.95
N GLN A 251 14.67 -13.45 0.69
CA GLN A 251 15.19 -13.24 -0.66
C GLN A 251 15.16 -14.46 -1.59
N LYS A 252 15.30 -15.65 -1.02
CA LYS A 252 15.34 -16.91 -1.78
C LYS A 252 14.05 -17.18 -2.57
N ASP A 253 12.91 -16.67 -2.07
CA ASP A 253 11.60 -17.01 -2.62
C ASP A 253 11.07 -15.89 -3.55
N GLY A 254 11.55 -14.65 -3.37
CA GLY A 254 11.16 -13.53 -4.22
C GLY A 254 9.69 -13.20 -4.17
N ILE A 255 8.99 -13.32 -5.31
CA ILE A 255 7.54 -13.09 -5.40
C ILE A 255 6.90 -14.37 -5.87
N LEU A 256 5.88 -14.81 -5.14
CA LEU A 256 5.14 -16.05 -5.41
C LEU A 256 3.79 -15.71 -6.06
N LEU A 257 3.48 -16.41 -7.14
CA LEU A 257 2.21 -16.32 -7.86
C LEU A 257 1.41 -17.59 -7.63
N TYR A 258 0.17 -17.44 -7.21
CA TYR A 258 -0.78 -18.53 -6.96
C TYR A 258 -1.99 -18.41 -7.88
N ASP A 259 -2.63 -19.56 -8.17
CA ASP A 259 -3.96 -19.65 -8.77
C ASP A 259 -4.95 -20.04 -7.67
N ASP A 260 -5.98 -19.24 -7.42
CA ASP A 260 -6.96 -19.47 -6.35
C ASP A 260 -7.85 -20.69 -6.57
N ARG A 261 -7.95 -21.17 -7.81
CA ARG A 261 -8.69 -22.39 -8.17
C ARG A 261 -7.96 -23.67 -7.71
N LYS A 262 -6.63 -23.56 -7.55
CA LYS A 262 -5.75 -24.64 -7.04
C LYS A 262 -4.75 -24.07 -6.04
N PHE A 263 -5.27 -23.57 -4.93
CA PHE A 263 -4.51 -22.84 -3.92
C PHE A 263 -3.76 -23.80 -2.97
N THR A 264 -2.76 -24.52 -3.49
CA THR A 264 -1.94 -25.48 -2.72
C THR A 264 -0.45 -25.21 -2.78
N LYS A 265 0.03 -24.66 -3.89
CA LYS A 265 1.43 -24.29 -4.12
C LYS A 265 1.51 -23.14 -5.13
N PRO A 266 2.60 -22.38 -5.15
CA PRO A 266 2.78 -21.36 -6.17
C PRO A 266 2.84 -22.00 -7.57
N ILE A 267 2.19 -21.38 -8.54
CA ILE A 267 2.28 -21.76 -9.96
C ILE A 267 3.53 -21.18 -10.61
N LYS A 268 4.07 -20.08 -10.05
CA LYS A 268 5.29 -19.43 -10.51
C LYS A 268 5.97 -18.67 -9.37
N SER A 269 7.29 -18.54 -9.43
CA SER A 269 8.08 -17.67 -8.57
C SER A 269 8.94 -16.75 -9.41
N PHE A 270 8.98 -15.47 -9.03
CA PHE A 270 9.83 -14.46 -9.67
C PHE A 270 10.99 -14.14 -8.71
N LYS A 271 12.19 -14.51 -9.12
CA LYS A 271 13.38 -14.29 -8.29
C LYS A 271 13.69 -12.81 -8.15
N THR A 272 13.96 -12.40 -6.93
CA THR A 272 14.41 -11.06 -6.61
C THR A 272 15.58 -11.14 -5.64
N ASP A 273 16.50 -10.17 -5.72
CA ASP A 273 17.60 -10.05 -4.75
C ASP A 273 17.21 -9.16 -3.56
N SER A 274 15.91 -8.97 -3.32
CA SER A 274 15.39 -7.98 -2.39
C SER A 274 14.37 -8.58 -1.43
N HIS A 275 14.29 -8.00 -0.23
CA HIS A 275 13.16 -8.19 0.67
C HIS A 275 11.97 -7.40 0.15
N ILE A 276 10.85 -8.05 -0.17
CA ILE A 276 9.67 -7.39 -0.74
C ILE A 276 8.79 -6.86 0.39
N TYR A 277 8.46 -5.57 0.34
CA TYR A 277 7.57 -4.89 1.29
C TYR A 277 6.20 -4.56 0.70
N THR A 278 6.11 -4.45 -0.62
CA THR A 278 4.85 -4.12 -1.29
C THR A 278 4.78 -4.80 -2.65
N CYS A 279 3.59 -5.28 -2.99
CA CYS A 279 3.33 -5.92 -4.27
C CYS A 279 1.87 -5.68 -4.67
N LYS A 280 1.62 -5.10 -5.85
CA LYS A 280 0.28 -4.78 -6.33
C LYS A 280 0.13 -5.12 -7.80
N PHE A 281 -1.03 -5.67 -8.16
CA PHE A 281 -1.43 -5.82 -9.55
C PHE A 281 -1.80 -4.48 -10.19
N ASN A 282 -1.52 -4.40 -11.47
CA ASN A 282 -2.08 -3.38 -12.34
C ASN A 282 -3.62 -3.44 -12.30
N LYS A 283 -4.27 -2.28 -12.19
CA LYS A 283 -5.75 -2.19 -12.07
C LYS A 283 -6.49 -2.30 -13.42
N ARG A 284 -5.77 -2.24 -14.56
CA ARG A 284 -6.36 -2.36 -15.90
C ARG A 284 -6.87 -3.79 -16.13
N ASP A 285 -8.10 -3.91 -16.65
CA ASP A 285 -8.67 -5.22 -16.98
C ASP A 285 -7.82 -5.98 -18.00
N ASN A 286 -7.82 -7.31 -17.87
CA ASN A 286 -7.08 -8.25 -18.74
C ASN A 286 -5.57 -8.02 -18.86
N ASP A 287 -4.99 -7.19 -18.00
CA ASP A 287 -3.55 -6.92 -17.95
C ASP A 287 -2.98 -7.47 -16.65
N TYR A 288 -2.32 -8.61 -16.71
CA TYR A 288 -1.78 -9.33 -15.55
C TYR A 288 -0.32 -8.93 -15.27
N ILE A 289 -0.09 -7.63 -15.24
CA ILE A 289 1.16 -7.04 -14.80
C ILE A 289 1.05 -6.71 -13.31
N PHE A 290 2.13 -6.86 -12.57
CA PHE A 290 2.23 -6.42 -11.19
C PHE A 290 3.56 -5.72 -10.93
N ALA A 291 3.59 -4.85 -9.94
CA ALA A 291 4.80 -4.20 -9.46
C ALA A 291 5.15 -4.65 -8.05
N ALA A 292 6.43 -4.69 -7.74
CA ALA A 292 6.93 -5.00 -6.41
C ALA A 292 8.00 -4.01 -5.98
N GLY A 293 7.95 -3.60 -4.72
CA GLY A 293 8.91 -2.72 -4.07
C GLY A 293 9.62 -3.41 -2.92
N GLY A 294 10.90 -3.11 -2.72
CA GLY A 294 11.70 -3.80 -1.72
C GLY A 294 12.86 -3.00 -1.12
N TYR A 295 13.66 -3.66 -0.28
CA TYR A 295 14.72 -3.05 0.51
C TYR A 295 16.11 -3.17 -0.11
N LYS A 296 16.53 -4.39 -0.47
CA LYS A 296 17.89 -4.61 -0.97
C LYS A 296 18.00 -4.11 -2.40
N LYS A 297 19.07 -3.36 -2.71
CA LYS A 297 19.25 -2.64 -3.96
C LYS A 297 18.15 -1.64 -4.28
N ASN A 298 17.36 -1.24 -3.25
CA ASN A 298 16.27 -0.27 -3.40
C ASN A 298 15.35 -0.60 -4.57
N LEU A 299 14.89 -1.84 -4.61
CA LEU A 299 14.19 -2.44 -5.74
C LEU A 299 12.80 -1.83 -5.92
N MET A 300 12.49 -1.45 -7.16
CA MET A 300 11.13 -1.40 -7.68
C MET A 300 11.15 -2.06 -9.07
N LYS A 301 10.40 -3.13 -9.24
CA LYS A 301 10.31 -3.88 -10.50
C LYS A 301 8.87 -4.15 -10.90
N VAL A 302 8.63 -4.20 -12.20
CA VAL A 302 7.34 -4.54 -12.82
C VAL A 302 7.48 -5.86 -13.56
N PHE A 303 6.55 -6.76 -13.33
CA PHE A 303 6.53 -8.12 -13.86
C PHE A 303 5.26 -8.38 -14.65
N ASP A 304 5.35 -9.26 -15.64
CA ASP A 304 4.22 -9.84 -16.36
C ASP A 304 4.13 -11.32 -15.94
N ILE A 305 2.97 -11.81 -15.55
CA ILE A 305 2.81 -13.22 -15.13
C ILE A 305 3.17 -14.22 -16.22
N ASN A 306 3.10 -13.80 -17.48
CA ASN A 306 3.40 -14.65 -18.64
C ASN A 306 4.89 -14.65 -19.01
N LYS A 307 5.72 -13.79 -18.40
CA LYS A 307 7.16 -13.69 -18.65
C LYS A 307 7.94 -14.22 -17.45
N ASP A 308 9.13 -14.74 -17.71
CA ASP A 308 9.97 -15.31 -16.64
C ASP A 308 10.80 -14.26 -15.90
N ASP A 309 10.94 -13.07 -16.48
CA ASP A 309 11.71 -11.98 -15.92
C ASP A 309 10.87 -10.69 -15.82
N TYR A 310 11.41 -9.67 -15.13
CA TYR A 310 10.77 -8.38 -15.04
C TYR A 310 10.80 -7.66 -16.42
N ILE A 311 9.75 -6.88 -16.69
CA ILE A 311 9.65 -6.08 -17.91
C ILE A 311 10.26 -4.69 -17.74
N PHE A 312 10.37 -4.24 -16.50
CA PHE A 312 10.88 -2.93 -16.15
C PHE A 312 11.37 -2.91 -14.70
N GLY A 313 12.40 -2.14 -14.38
CA GLY A 313 12.89 -2.00 -13.02
C GLY A 313 13.76 -0.80 -12.78
N ILE A 314 13.79 -0.35 -11.52
CA ILE A 314 14.69 0.67 -10.98
C ILE A 314 15.46 0.07 -9.82
N ASP A 315 16.75 -0.14 -9.98
CA ASP A 315 17.59 -0.82 -8.98
C ASP A 315 18.32 0.14 -8.02
N ILE A 316 18.44 1.42 -8.36
CA ILE A 316 19.17 2.41 -7.56
C ILE A 316 18.29 3.61 -7.28
N MET A 317 17.48 3.53 -6.22
CA MET A 317 16.62 4.63 -5.78
C MET A 317 17.19 5.43 -4.60
N GLY A 318 18.30 5.01 -4.02
CA GLY A 318 18.89 5.61 -2.82
C GLY A 318 18.21 5.22 -1.51
N SER A 319 16.99 4.65 -1.56
CA SER A 319 16.24 4.22 -0.38
C SER A 319 15.23 3.11 -0.69
N PRO A 320 14.81 2.30 0.32
CA PRO A 320 13.82 1.26 0.15
C PRO A 320 12.46 1.79 -0.33
N CYS A 321 11.75 0.96 -1.11
CA CYS A 321 10.37 1.20 -1.53
C CYS A 321 9.41 0.46 -0.59
N TYR A 322 8.57 1.19 0.16
CA TYR A 322 7.65 0.62 1.14
C TYR A 322 6.21 0.53 0.65
N ALA A 323 5.81 1.41 -0.24
CA ALA A 323 4.44 1.44 -0.74
C ALA A 323 4.41 1.75 -2.24
N LEU A 324 3.47 1.14 -2.94
CA LEU A 324 3.18 1.43 -4.35
C LEU A 324 1.71 1.21 -4.67
N ASP A 325 1.22 1.88 -5.70
CA ASP A 325 -0.11 1.67 -6.25
C ASP A 325 -0.17 2.02 -7.75
N PHE A 326 -1.03 1.33 -8.49
CA PHE A 326 -1.32 1.61 -9.89
C PHE A 326 -2.54 2.52 -10.03
N ALA A 327 -2.50 3.41 -11.02
CA ALA A 327 -3.71 4.06 -11.50
C ALA A 327 -4.62 3.04 -12.25
N MET A 328 -5.92 3.34 -12.33
CA MET A 328 -6.89 2.48 -13.03
C MET A 328 -6.58 2.29 -14.51
N SER A 329 -5.88 3.23 -15.15
CA SER A 329 -5.41 3.05 -16.54
C SER A 329 -4.41 1.94 -16.71
N GLY A 330 -3.74 1.55 -15.62
CA GLY A 330 -2.64 0.63 -15.64
C GLY A 330 -1.34 1.15 -16.26
N THR A 331 -1.34 2.39 -16.73
CA THR A 331 -0.16 3.01 -17.35
C THR A 331 0.65 3.88 -16.40
N VAL A 332 0.11 4.18 -15.23
CA VAL A 332 0.77 5.01 -14.21
C VAL A 332 0.97 4.20 -12.94
N LEU A 333 2.19 4.21 -12.43
CA LEU A 333 2.58 3.62 -11.16
C LEU A 333 3.16 4.70 -10.25
N ALA A 334 2.62 4.83 -9.04
CA ALA A 334 3.21 5.64 -7.98
C ALA A 334 3.86 4.76 -6.91
N PHE A 335 5.01 5.17 -6.39
CA PHE A 335 5.69 4.47 -5.31
C PHE A 335 6.40 5.44 -4.37
N GLY A 336 6.39 5.08 -3.09
CA GLY A 336 6.95 5.84 -2.00
C GLY A 336 8.10 5.11 -1.33
N CYS A 337 9.10 5.87 -0.93
CA CYS A 337 10.33 5.34 -0.40
C CYS A 337 10.65 5.91 1.00
N ALA A 338 11.64 5.30 1.64
CA ALA A 338 12.14 5.72 2.95
C ALA A 338 12.83 7.09 2.94
N ASP A 339 13.10 7.69 1.79
CA ASP A 339 13.60 9.06 1.64
C ASP A 339 12.49 10.11 1.60
N GLY A 340 11.24 9.72 1.86
CA GLY A 340 10.07 10.59 1.81
C GLY A 340 9.67 11.04 0.40
N ALA A 341 10.32 10.51 -0.64
CA ALA A 341 10.03 10.90 -2.00
C ALA A 341 8.91 10.06 -2.62
N LEU A 342 7.88 10.73 -3.13
CA LEU A 342 6.89 10.15 -4.02
C LEU A 342 7.42 10.19 -5.45
N ARG A 343 7.41 9.03 -6.09
CA ARG A 343 7.81 8.87 -7.48
C ARG A 343 6.64 8.35 -8.30
N ILE A 344 6.41 8.94 -9.46
CA ILE A 344 5.35 8.55 -10.39
C ILE A 344 6.01 8.26 -11.73
N ILE A 345 5.65 7.13 -12.33
CA ILE A 345 6.17 6.69 -13.62
C ILE A 345 5.03 6.29 -14.55
N ASP A 346 5.22 6.52 -15.84
CA ASP A 346 4.39 5.97 -16.91
C ASP A 346 5.02 4.65 -17.40
N ILE A 347 4.23 3.57 -17.47
CA ILE A 347 4.64 2.22 -17.85
C ILE A 347 4.13 1.86 -19.24
#